data_f7d9a4287f4f32f530b18ca668eeea9e
#
_entry.id   f7d9a4287f4f32f530b18ca668eeea9e
#
_cell.length_a   1.000
_cell.length_b   1.000
_cell.length_c   1.000
_cell.angle_alpha   90.00
_cell.angle_beta   90.00
_cell.angle_gamma   90.00
#
_symmetry.space_group_name_H-M   'P 1'
#
loop_
_entity.id
_entity.type
_entity.pdbx_description
1 polymer ?
#
loop_
_entity_poly.entity_id
_entity_poly.type
_entity_poly.pdbx_seq_one_letter_code
_entity_poly.pdbx_strand_id
1 'polypeptide(L)' 'MAYELCTAGGQGFVRRADQEQGTVHETAWTLVAVARRTFEMILSGQGV' A
#
# COMPACT_ATOMS: atom_id res chain seq x y z
N MET A 1 13.18 -0.81 0.65
CA MET A 1 11.75 -0.73 1.03
C MET A 1 10.91 -0.92 -0.22
N ALA A 2 9.93 -1.76 -0.14
CA ALA A 2 9.07 -2.07 -1.28
C ALA A 2 7.60 -1.82 -0.92
N TYR A 3 6.85 -1.30 -1.88
CA TYR A 3 5.41 -1.06 -1.73
C TYR A 3 4.67 -1.95 -2.72
N GLU A 4 3.55 -2.50 -2.30
CA GLU A 4 2.74 -3.37 -3.11
C GLU A 4 1.27 -3.05 -2.91
N LEU A 5 0.53 -2.92 -4.00
CA LEU A 5 -0.92 -2.77 -3.95
C LEU A 5 -1.54 -4.15 -4.08
N CYS A 6 -2.28 -4.57 -3.07
CA CYS A 6 -2.96 -5.86 -3.03
C CYS A 6 -4.46 -5.63 -3.14
N THR A 7 -5.12 -6.38 -4.01
CA THR A 7 -6.55 -6.24 -4.23
C THR A 7 -7.25 -7.59 -4.22
N ALA A 8 -8.49 -7.58 -3.75
CA ALA A 8 -9.34 -8.77 -3.79
C ALA A 8 -10.80 -8.34 -3.60
N GLY A 9 -11.69 -8.79 -4.50
CA GLY A 9 -13.12 -8.58 -4.35
C GLY A 9 -13.56 -7.12 -4.27
N GLY A 10 -12.93 -6.23 -5.02
CA GLY A 10 -13.27 -4.81 -5.01
C GLY A 10 -12.69 -4.03 -3.85
N GLN A 11 -11.91 -4.69 -3.01
CA GLN A 11 -11.20 -4.06 -1.90
C GLN A 11 -9.70 -4.14 -2.13
N GLY A 12 -8.95 -3.32 -1.40
CA GLY A 12 -7.51 -3.34 -1.52
C GLY A 12 -6.82 -2.76 -0.31
N PHE A 13 -5.53 -2.97 -0.27
CA PHE A 13 -4.66 -2.39 0.75
C PHE A 13 -3.26 -2.23 0.18
N VAL A 14 -2.45 -1.40 0.82
CA VAL A 14 -1.06 -1.19 0.43
C VAL A 14 -0.17 -1.87 1.47
N ARG A 15 0.77 -2.68 1.00
CA ARG A 15 1.76 -3.33 1.85
C ARG A 15 3.11 -2.64 1.65
N ARG A 16 3.76 -2.36 2.75
CA ARG A 16 5.12 -1.83 2.75
C ARG A 16 6.04 -2.84 3.43
N ALA A 17 7.03 -3.32 2.71
CA ALA A 17 8.02 -4.25 3.25
C ALA A 17 9.36 -3.54 3.38
N ASP A 18 9.94 -3.57 4.58
CA ASP A 18 11.27 -3.02 4.84
C ASP A 18 12.20 -4.21 5.07
N GLN A 19 13.01 -4.50 4.07
CA GLN A 19 13.89 -5.67 4.12
C GLN A 19 15.06 -5.48 5.08
N GLU A 20 15.48 -4.25 5.30
CA GLU A 20 16.59 -3.99 6.23
C GLU A 20 16.19 -4.25 7.67
N GLN A 21 14.96 -3.90 8.03
CA GLN A 21 14.46 -4.11 9.38
C GLN A 21 13.65 -5.39 9.53
N GLY A 22 13.35 -6.05 8.40
CA GLY A 22 12.55 -7.26 8.43
C GLY A 22 11.10 -7.02 8.83
N THR A 23 10.57 -5.83 8.59
CA THR A 23 9.21 -5.48 9.00
C THR A 23 8.29 -5.37 7.80
N VAL A 24 7.00 -5.65 8.03
CA VAL A 24 5.94 -5.49 7.03
C VAL A 24 4.80 -4.70 7.68
N HIS A 25 4.37 -3.66 6.99
CA HIS A 25 3.24 -2.84 7.42
C HIS A 25 2.19 -2.83 6.34
N GLU A 26 0.92 -2.90 6.72
CA GLU A 26 -0.19 -2.92 5.78
C GLU A 26 -1.21 -1.87 6.20
N THR A 27 -1.80 -1.19 5.22
CA THR A 27 -2.93 -0.32 5.48
C THR A 27 -4.18 -1.17 5.70
N ALA A 28 -5.22 -0.56 6.25
CA ALA A 28 -6.49 -1.25 6.41
C ALA A 28 -7.09 -1.57 5.04
N TRP A 29 -7.89 -2.62 4.96
CA TRP A 29 -8.66 -2.91 3.75
C TRP A 29 -9.65 -1.78 3.51
N THR A 30 -9.74 -1.35 2.25
CA THR A 30 -10.63 -0.27 1.84
C THR A 30 -11.11 -0.53 0.42
N LEU A 31 -11.92 0.34 -0.14
CA LEU A 31 -12.31 0.24 -1.54
C LEU A 31 -11.06 0.31 -2.42
N VAL A 32 -11.02 -0.50 -3.48
CA VAL A 32 -9.84 -0.58 -4.34
C VAL A 32 -9.45 0.79 -4.90
N ALA A 33 -10.41 1.65 -5.20
CA ALA A 33 -10.12 2.99 -5.72
C ALA A 33 -9.35 3.83 -4.71
N VAL A 34 -9.69 3.70 -3.42
CA VAL A 34 -8.99 4.42 -2.35
C VAL A 34 -7.59 3.87 -2.15
N ALA A 35 -7.46 2.54 -2.14
CA ALA A 35 -6.14 1.89 -2.00
C ALA A 35 -5.23 2.27 -3.16
N ARG A 36 -5.76 2.33 -4.38
CA ARG A 36 -4.99 2.71 -5.56
C ARG A 36 -4.51 4.15 -5.45
N ARG A 37 -5.37 5.05 -4.99
CA ARG A 37 -4.99 6.45 -4.80
C ARG A 37 -3.86 6.57 -3.78
N THR A 38 -3.97 5.85 -2.66
CA THR A 38 -2.93 5.84 -1.63
C THR A 38 -1.61 5.36 -2.22
N PHE A 39 -1.65 4.29 -3.01
CA PHE A 39 -0.47 3.72 -3.63
C PHE A 39 0.17 4.73 -4.59
N GLU A 40 -0.63 5.40 -5.41
CA GLU A 40 -0.14 6.40 -6.35
C GLU A 40 0.50 7.59 -5.63
N MET A 41 -0.09 8.03 -4.53
CA MET A 41 0.47 9.11 -3.74
C MET A 41 1.82 8.73 -3.16
N ILE A 42 1.97 7.49 -2.68
CA ILE A 42 3.25 7.01 -2.17
C ILE A 42 4.30 7.02 -3.28
N LEU A 43 3.95 6.51 -4.45
CA LEU A 43 4.88 6.43 -5.57
C LEU A 43 5.30 7.81 -6.08
N SER A 44 4.42 8.79 -5.97
CA SER A 44 4.73 10.15 -6.40
C SER A 44 5.49 10.96 -5.36
N GLY A 45 5.73 10.37 -4.19
CA GLY A 45 6.45 11.03 -3.11
C GLY A 45 5.60 11.99 -2.28
N GLN A 46 4.27 11.97 -2.47
CA GLN A 46 3.36 12.81 -1.72
C GLN A 46 2.74 12.08 -0.53
N GLY A 47 2.91 10.77 -0.48
CA GLY A 47 2.45 9.99 0.64
C GLY A 47 3.40 10.09 1.81
N VAL A 48 2.98 9.60 2.93
CA VAL A 48 3.81 9.59 4.14
C VAL A 48 4.78 8.44 4.20
#